data_426aff8fe4cde8816016874f56706a1e
#
_entry.id   426aff8fe4cde8816016874f56706a1e
#
_cell.length_a   1.000
_cell.length_b   1.000
_cell.length_c   1.000
_cell.angle_alpha   90.00
_cell.angle_beta   90.00
_cell.angle_gamma   90.00
#
_symmetry.space_group_name_H-M   'P 1'
#
loop_
_entity.id
_entity.type
_entity.pdbx_description
1 polymer ?
#
loop_
_entity_poly.entity_id
_entity_poly.type
_entity_poly.pdbx_seq_one_letter_code
_entity_poly.pdbx_strand_id
1 'polypeptide(L)'
;VQLPAQERVYGSFASMLRKYDRYARQDAFRGSTPEEFRQWREDTRSLLHSLLGTCKMERDIQDARRMETVFTEEGIRREHWRIQVEPEVWMTLFLLAPVGAGKDTPVILCPPGHNGAGKYSVAGVRDYPPITEKIDHYHYDYGLQLAKQGCVTVCPDCRGFGERREDPEDTRRLPEGLKGDCYRLAHMGEPLGIPVLGMLTWDLARLIDWLEEDRRFNTDRLGAVGFSGGGMQTLWLTALDDRVKFAAISGYMYGYRDALLTLNNNCSCNYVPHLWEHLDMGDIASLIAPRPLWVQSCREDRLNGPRGVVNAQEQVEIAAEAYRLLGVPENLRHQICPGTHQWHEEDLAEYLTFLLEHSINSKE
;
A
#
# COMPACT_ATOMS: atom_id res chain seq x y z
N VAL A 1 17.77 34.75 19.21
CA VAL A 1 17.62 34.81 20.67
C VAL A 1 17.31 33.37 21.11
N GLN A 2 18.17 32.76 21.94
CA GLN A 2 17.89 31.47 22.56
C GLN A 2 17.29 31.70 23.94
N LEU A 3 16.21 30.98 24.24
CA LEU A 3 15.68 30.90 25.59
C LEU A 3 16.69 30.16 26.49
N PRO A 4 16.77 30.51 27.80
CA PRO A 4 17.67 29.81 28.73
C PRO A 4 17.39 28.31 28.71
N ALA A 5 18.45 27.51 28.75
CA ALA A 5 18.33 26.07 28.87
C ALA A 5 17.60 25.71 30.13
N GLN A 6 16.38 25.21 30.02
CA GLN A 6 15.63 24.65 31.14
C GLN A 6 15.77 23.14 31.13
N GLU A 7 15.80 22.50 32.27
CA GLU A 7 15.65 21.05 32.36
C GLU A 7 14.36 20.65 31.64
N ARG A 8 14.48 19.80 30.61
CA ARG A 8 13.37 19.39 29.79
C ARG A 8 12.53 18.32 30.50
N VAL A 9 11.68 18.74 31.40
CA VAL A 9 10.75 17.84 32.14
C VAL A 9 9.35 17.83 31.49
N TYR A 10 9.13 18.53 30.37
CA TYR A 10 7.77 18.85 29.91
C TYR A 10 7.33 18.10 28.63
N GLY A 11 8.16 17.19 28.10
CA GLY A 11 7.81 16.44 26.89
C GLY A 11 6.84 15.29 27.17
N SER A 12 5.85 15.10 26.27
CA SER A 12 4.87 14.02 26.36
C SER A 12 5.38 12.66 25.88
N PHE A 13 6.48 12.62 25.13
CA PHE A 13 6.97 11.42 24.44
C PHE A 13 7.16 10.22 25.37
N ALA A 14 7.88 10.39 26.49
CA ALA A 14 8.11 9.30 27.44
C ALA A 14 6.81 8.73 28.04
N SER A 15 5.79 9.60 28.23
CA SER A 15 4.47 9.16 28.69
C SER A 15 3.73 8.36 27.61
N MET A 16 3.77 8.81 26.35
CA MET A 16 3.15 8.10 25.24
C MET A 16 3.82 6.75 25.00
N LEU A 17 5.13 6.68 25.11
CA LEU A 17 5.87 5.42 24.97
C LEU A 17 5.45 4.40 26.04
N ARG A 18 5.34 4.81 27.32
CA ARG A 18 4.85 3.93 28.39
C ARG A 18 3.40 3.49 28.17
N LYS A 19 2.55 4.36 27.61
CA LYS A 19 1.17 4.01 27.27
C LYS A 19 1.13 3.01 26.10
N TYR A 20 1.93 3.22 25.08
CA TYR A 20 2.08 2.25 23.99
C TYR A 20 2.50 0.88 24.53
N ASP A 21 3.58 0.82 25.33
CA ASP A 21 4.09 -0.42 25.91
C ASP A 21 3.05 -1.15 26.78
N ARG A 22 2.09 -0.41 27.37
CA ARG A 22 1.03 -0.96 28.20
C ARG A 22 -0.21 -1.40 27.44
N TYR A 23 -0.60 -0.66 26.43
CA TYR A 23 -1.93 -0.80 25.81
C TYR A 23 -1.89 -1.29 24.36
N ALA A 24 -0.72 -1.36 23.72
CA ALA A 24 -0.64 -1.77 22.33
C ALA A 24 -0.86 -3.29 22.15
N ARG A 25 -1.35 -3.63 20.95
CA ARG A 25 -1.39 -5.00 20.42
C ARG A 25 -2.17 -6.00 21.29
N GLN A 26 -3.33 -5.57 21.82
CA GLN A 26 -4.15 -6.40 22.72
C GLN A 26 -4.83 -7.56 21.99
N ASP A 27 -5.16 -7.40 20.69
CA ASP A 27 -5.91 -8.37 19.88
C ASP A 27 -5.03 -9.14 18.89
N ALA A 28 -3.71 -9.20 19.13
CA ALA A 28 -2.82 -10.06 18.38
C ALA A 28 -3.26 -11.52 18.44
N PHE A 29 -3.10 -12.26 17.35
CA PHE A 29 -3.36 -13.69 17.34
C PHE A 29 -2.50 -14.42 18.37
N ARG A 30 -3.12 -15.28 19.19
CA ARG A 30 -2.47 -16.08 20.25
C ARG A 30 -2.95 -17.52 20.27
N GLY A 31 -3.74 -17.92 19.28
CA GLY A 31 -4.23 -19.27 19.13
C GLY A 31 -3.14 -20.21 18.58
N SER A 32 -3.48 -21.49 18.48
CA SER A 32 -2.55 -22.56 18.09
C SER A 32 -3.09 -23.45 16.96
N THR A 33 -4.32 -23.21 16.52
CA THR A 33 -4.98 -24.00 15.48
C THR A 33 -5.39 -23.15 14.27
N PRO A 34 -5.46 -23.74 13.07
CA PRO A 34 -5.97 -23.04 11.89
C PRO A 34 -7.41 -22.53 12.05
N GLU A 35 -8.26 -23.24 12.83
CA GLU A 35 -9.64 -22.84 13.12
C GLU A 35 -9.68 -21.57 13.94
N GLU A 36 -8.90 -21.47 15.01
CA GLU A 36 -8.76 -20.28 15.83
C GLU A 36 -8.22 -19.10 15.01
N PHE A 37 -7.30 -19.36 14.10
CA PHE A 37 -6.76 -18.34 13.21
C PHE A 37 -7.83 -17.82 12.23
N ARG A 38 -8.65 -18.70 11.63
CA ARG A 38 -9.74 -18.26 10.72
C ARG A 38 -10.75 -17.38 11.46
N GLN A 39 -11.14 -17.76 12.68
CA GLN A 39 -12.06 -16.95 13.48
C GLN A 39 -11.44 -15.59 13.83
N TRP A 40 -10.20 -15.58 14.32
CA TRP A 40 -9.48 -14.35 14.62
C TRP A 40 -9.35 -13.44 13.38
N ARG A 41 -9.09 -14.02 12.22
CA ARG A 41 -8.98 -13.29 10.93
C ARG A 41 -10.29 -12.59 10.57
N GLU A 42 -11.44 -13.24 10.73
CA GLU A 42 -12.76 -12.66 10.47
C GLU A 42 -13.10 -11.55 11.46
N ASP A 43 -12.89 -11.78 12.74
CA ASP A 43 -13.13 -10.79 13.79
C ASP A 43 -12.23 -9.58 13.63
N THR A 44 -10.95 -9.81 13.34
CA THR A 44 -9.96 -8.76 13.10
C THR A 44 -10.29 -7.93 11.87
N ARG A 45 -10.70 -8.54 10.76
CA ARG A 45 -11.14 -7.81 9.56
C ARG A 45 -12.36 -6.93 9.86
N SER A 46 -13.32 -7.44 10.61
CA SER A 46 -14.49 -6.67 11.04
C SER A 46 -14.10 -5.47 11.88
N LEU A 47 -13.19 -5.65 12.83
CA LEU A 47 -12.60 -4.57 13.62
C LEU A 47 -11.90 -3.52 12.73
N LEU A 48 -11.05 -3.97 11.80
CA LEU A 48 -10.32 -3.06 10.90
C LEU A 48 -11.27 -2.26 10.00
N HIS A 49 -12.32 -2.87 9.47
CA HIS A 49 -13.36 -2.14 8.72
C HIS A 49 -14.04 -1.07 9.57
N SER A 50 -14.27 -1.34 10.86
CA SER A 50 -14.80 -0.35 11.79
C SER A 50 -13.82 0.81 12.04
N LEU A 51 -12.53 0.50 12.29
CA LEU A 51 -11.49 1.51 12.52
C LEU A 51 -11.22 2.36 11.28
N LEU A 52 -11.30 1.78 10.09
CA LEU A 52 -11.15 2.48 8.81
C LEU A 52 -12.40 3.28 8.40
N GLY A 53 -13.53 3.12 9.10
CA GLY A 53 -14.76 3.84 8.81
C GLY A 53 -15.38 3.44 7.46
N THR A 54 -15.06 2.28 6.90
CA THR A 54 -15.53 1.85 5.57
C THR A 54 -17.05 1.68 5.49
N CYS A 55 -17.72 1.43 6.62
CA CYS A 55 -19.20 1.38 6.69
C CYS A 55 -19.87 2.74 6.45
N LYS A 56 -19.12 3.84 6.46
CA LYS A 56 -19.60 5.21 6.19
C LYS A 56 -19.32 5.65 4.76
N MET A 57 -18.58 4.82 4.00
CA MET A 57 -18.28 5.08 2.60
C MET A 57 -19.46 4.63 1.73
N GLU A 58 -19.75 5.40 0.69
CA GLU A 58 -20.93 5.19 -0.13
C GLU A 58 -20.57 4.51 -1.45
N ARG A 59 -21.26 3.41 -1.75
CA ARG A 59 -21.16 2.74 -3.05
C ARG A 59 -22.24 3.28 -3.98
N ASP A 60 -21.82 3.84 -5.10
CA ASP A 60 -22.71 4.31 -6.16
C ASP A 60 -22.53 3.49 -7.44
N ILE A 61 -23.39 3.76 -8.44
CA ILE A 61 -23.22 3.22 -9.80
C ILE A 61 -21.88 3.70 -10.32
N GLN A 62 -21.02 2.75 -10.66
CA GLN A 62 -19.68 3.06 -11.10
C GLN A 62 -19.70 3.56 -12.55
N ASP A 63 -19.43 4.85 -12.74
CA ASP A 63 -19.15 5.42 -14.07
C ASP A 63 -17.65 5.34 -14.35
N ALA A 64 -17.29 4.94 -15.56
CA ALA A 64 -15.91 4.82 -16.00
C ALA A 64 -15.74 5.38 -17.40
N ARG A 65 -14.72 6.22 -17.59
CA ARG A 65 -14.44 6.85 -18.85
C ARG A 65 -12.96 6.81 -19.20
N ARG A 66 -12.64 6.25 -20.37
CA ARG A 66 -11.31 6.35 -20.95
C ARG A 66 -11.14 7.75 -21.55
N MET A 67 -10.11 8.46 -21.09
CA MET A 67 -9.80 9.82 -21.50
C MET A 67 -8.84 9.85 -22.69
N GLU A 68 -7.82 8.98 -22.66
CA GLU A 68 -6.75 8.97 -23.64
C GLU A 68 -6.16 7.56 -23.78
N THR A 69 -5.54 7.31 -24.92
CA THR A 69 -4.72 6.12 -25.17
C THR A 69 -3.48 6.52 -25.94
N VAL A 70 -2.31 6.17 -25.40
CA VAL A 70 -1.02 6.35 -26.06
C VAL A 70 -0.24 5.04 -26.08
N PHE A 71 0.70 4.91 -27.03
CA PHE A 71 1.67 3.84 -27.04
C PHE A 71 3.04 4.40 -26.67
N THR A 72 3.68 3.79 -25.68
CA THR A 72 5.04 4.18 -25.28
C THR A 72 6.07 3.65 -26.26
N GLU A 73 7.29 4.15 -26.19
CA GLU A 73 8.41 3.67 -27.01
C GLU A 73 8.73 2.19 -26.76
N GLU A 74 8.44 1.69 -25.55
CA GLU A 74 8.59 0.28 -25.19
C GLU A 74 7.47 -0.63 -25.73
N GLY A 75 6.52 -0.08 -26.49
CA GLY A 75 5.39 -0.84 -27.02
C GLY A 75 4.29 -1.13 -26.00
N ILE A 76 4.28 -0.44 -24.87
CA ILE A 76 3.21 -0.55 -23.88
C ILE A 76 2.06 0.39 -24.24
N ARG A 77 0.84 -0.13 -24.28
CA ARG A 77 -0.37 0.68 -24.40
C ARG A 77 -0.71 1.27 -23.05
N ARG A 78 -0.64 2.60 -22.91
CA ARG A 78 -1.04 3.34 -21.72
C ARG A 78 -2.41 3.98 -21.95
N GLU A 79 -3.41 3.57 -21.17
CA GLU A 79 -4.75 4.12 -21.19
C GLU A 79 -4.95 5.01 -19.96
N HIS A 80 -5.37 6.25 -20.13
CA HIS A 80 -5.78 7.15 -19.07
C HIS A 80 -7.27 7.01 -18.83
N TRP A 81 -7.66 6.64 -17.60
CA TRP A 81 -9.04 6.44 -17.20
C TRP A 81 -9.43 7.35 -16.04
N ARG A 82 -10.72 7.62 -15.97
CA ARG A 82 -11.41 8.18 -14.82
C ARG A 82 -12.53 7.24 -14.43
N ILE A 83 -12.58 6.83 -13.15
CA ILE A 83 -13.62 5.96 -12.59
C ILE A 83 -14.23 6.61 -11.35
N GLN A 84 -15.52 6.41 -11.13
CA GLN A 84 -16.20 6.87 -9.94
C GLN A 84 -16.02 5.86 -8.80
N VAL A 85 -15.63 6.30 -7.61
CA VAL A 85 -15.38 5.46 -6.43
C VAL A 85 -16.34 5.71 -5.27
N GLU A 86 -16.97 6.89 -5.26
CA GLU A 86 -18.11 7.28 -4.42
C GLU A 86 -18.93 8.37 -5.17
N PRO A 87 -20.15 8.69 -4.72
CA PRO A 87 -20.84 9.87 -5.24
C PRO A 87 -19.93 11.10 -5.23
N GLU A 88 -19.81 11.77 -6.37
CA GLU A 88 -18.98 12.97 -6.58
C GLU A 88 -17.46 12.75 -6.44
N VAL A 89 -16.97 11.54 -6.12
CA VAL A 89 -15.54 11.24 -5.96
C VAL A 89 -15.03 10.38 -7.11
N TRP A 90 -14.02 10.88 -7.80
CA TRP A 90 -13.43 10.24 -8.96
C TRP A 90 -11.98 9.85 -8.72
N MET A 91 -11.59 8.70 -9.27
CA MET A 91 -10.21 8.23 -9.33
C MET A 91 -9.72 8.33 -10.77
N THR A 92 -8.56 8.91 -10.98
CA THR A 92 -7.82 8.82 -12.24
C THR A 92 -6.76 7.72 -12.14
N LEU A 93 -6.47 7.06 -13.26
CA LEU A 93 -5.49 5.98 -13.29
C LEU A 93 -4.85 5.86 -14.68
N PHE A 94 -3.66 5.26 -14.73
CA PHE A 94 -3.09 4.69 -15.94
C PHE A 94 -3.19 3.16 -15.92
N LEU A 95 -3.75 2.59 -16.97
CA LEU A 95 -3.70 1.16 -17.24
C LEU A 95 -2.62 0.94 -18.31
N LEU A 96 -1.60 0.15 -17.95
CA LEU A 96 -0.49 -0.22 -18.83
C LEU A 96 -0.69 -1.66 -19.29
N ALA A 97 -0.78 -1.88 -20.58
CA ALA A 97 -0.98 -3.20 -21.15
C ALA A 97 0.08 -3.48 -22.23
N PRO A 98 0.89 -4.54 -22.08
CA PRO A 98 1.79 -4.97 -23.14
C PRO A 98 1.01 -5.40 -24.39
N VAL A 99 1.67 -5.38 -25.55
CA VAL A 99 1.07 -5.87 -26.78
C VAL A 99 0.69 -7.35 -26.62
N GLY A 100 -0.54 -7.68 -27.00
CA GLY A 100 -1.07 -9.03 -26.87
C GLY A 100 -1.66 -9.39 -25.51
N ALA A 101 -1.69 -8.45 -24.55
CA ALA A 101 -2.34 -8.67 -23.27
C ALA A 101 -3.83 -9.03 -23.46
N GLY A 102 -4.28 -10.03 -22.72
CA GLY A 102 -5.64 -10.57 -22.77
C GLY A 102 -6.01 -11.29 -21.46
N LYS A 103 -6.97 -12.21 -21.54
CA LYS A 103 -7.53 -12.89 -20.35
C LYS A 103 -6.52 -13.72 -19.54
N ASP A 104 -5.45 -14.19 -20.16
CA ASP A 104 -4.43 -14.99 -19.45
C ASP A 104 -3.33 -14.11 -18.82
N THR A 105 -3.36 -12.81 -19.10
CA THR A 105 -2.36 -11.87 -18.58
C THR A 105 -2.67 -11.52 -17.12
N PRO A 106 -1.71 -11.66 -16.18
CA PRO A 106 -1.89 -11.24 -14.81
C PRO A 106 -2.16 -9.74 -14.72
N VAL A 107 -3.08 -9.35 -13.83
CA VAL A 107 -3.39 -7.94 -13.54
C VAL A 107 -2.79 -7.58 -12.19
N ILE A 108 -2.06 -6.48 -12.13
CA ILE A 108 -1.39 -6.02 -10.91
C ILE A 108 -1.79 -4.57 -10.61
N LEU A 109 -2.34 -4.35 -9.44
CA LEU A 109 -2.56 -3.00 -8.91
C LEU A 109 -1.23 -2.44 -8.39
N CYS A 110 -0.90 -1.24 -8.83
CA CYS A 110 0.34 -0.55 -8.49
C CYS A 110 0.03 0.81 -7.84
N PRO A 111 -0.48 0.85 -6.59
CA PRO A 111 -0.78 2.10 -5.92
C PRO A 111 0.51 2.89 -5.64
N PRO A 112 0.49 4.24 -5.79
CA PRO A 112 1.67 5.07 -5.61
C PRO A 112 2.03 5.30 -4.15
N GLY A 113 3.31 5.55 -3.89
CA GLY A 113 3.78 6.14 -2.65
C GLY A 113 3.82 7.66 -2.70
N HIS A 114 4.41 8.28 -1.66
CA HIS A 114 4.52 9.73 -1.53
C HIS A 114 5.59 10.33 -2.44
N ASN A 115 5.46 11.63 -2.72
CA ASN A 115 6.44 12.44 -3.45
C ASN A 115 6.72 12.04 -4.91
N GLY A 116 5.81 11.28 -5.54
CA GLY A 116 5.97 10.83 -6.92
C GLY A 116 4.91 11.34 -7.90
N ALA A 117 4.09 12.33 -7.52
CA ALA A 117 2.95 12.78 -8.33
C ALA A 117 1.97 11.65 -8.71
N GLY A 118 1.67 10.76 -7.76
CA GLY A 118 0.68 9.70 -7.96
C GLY A 118 1.05 8.71 -9.06
N LYS A 119 0.13 8.43 -9.96
CA LYS A 119 0.28 7.47 -11.06
C LYS A 119 1.41 7.77 -12.03
N TYR A 120 1.85 9.04 -12.13
CA TYR A 120 2.84 9.44 -13.12
C TYR A 120 4.18 8.76 -12.91
N SER A 121 4.71 8.76 -11.68
CA SER A 121 5.98 8.09 -11.39
C SER A 121 5.86 6.58 -11.53
N VAL A 122 4.79 5.98 -11.01
CA VAL A 122 4.59 4.52 -11.06
C VAL A 122 4.45 3.99 -12.48
N ALA A 123 3.79 4.77 -13.35
CA ALA A 123 3.65 4.46 -14.77
C ALA A 123 4.86 4.87 -15.63
N GLY A 124 5.93 5.37 -15.03
CA GLY A 124 7.17 5.73 -15.73
C GLY A 124 7.05 6.93 -16.66
N VAL A 125 6.17 7.91 -16.34
CA VAL A 125 6.01 9.13 -17.15
C VAL A 125 7.17 10.09 -16.85
N ARG A 126 8.04 10.28 -17.85
CA ARG A 126 9.29 11.08 -17.72
C ARG A 126 9.24 12.44 -18.42
N ASP A 127 8.06 12.88 -18.84
CA ASP A 127 7.86 14.16 -19.54
C ASP A 127 8.17 15.39 -18.68
N TYR A 128 8.21 15.21 -17.36
CA TYR A 128 8.37 16.27 -16.38
C TYR A 128 9.64 16.05 -15.54
N PRO A 129 10.66 16.92 -15.64
CA PRO A 129 11.93 16.75 -14.93
C PRO A 129 11.81 16.47 -13.43
N PRO A 130 10.94 17.14 -12.62
CA PRO A 130 10.79 16.79 -11.21
C PRO A 130 10.25 15.40 -10.94
N ILE A 131 9.42 14.86 -11.84
CA ILE A 131 8.92 13.47 -11.74
C ILE A 131 10.02 12.49 -12.10
N THR A 132 10.77 12.77 -13.18
CA THR A 132 11.93 11.98 -13.62
C THR A 132 12.95 11.84 -12.49
N GLU A 133 13.27 12.94 -11.79
CA GLU A 133 14.18 12.91 -10.63
C GLU A 133 13.68 11.94 -9.53
N LYS A 134 12.36 11.89 -9.27
CA LYS A 134 11.80 10.98 -8.26
C LYS A 134 11.79 9.52 -8.73
N ILE A 135 11.54 9.30 -10.03
CA ILE A 135 11.65 7.96 -10.63
C ILE A 135 13.09 7.45 -10.45
N ASP A 136 14.09 8.25 -10.82
CA ASP A 136 15.50 7.86 -10.75
C ASP A 136 15.98 7.67 -9.30
N HIS A 137 15.51 8.52 -8.38
CA HIS A 137 15.93 8.46 -6.98
C HIS A 137 15.37 7.25 -6.23
N TYR A 138 14.09 6.92 -6.47
CA TYR A 138 13.38 5.85 -5.74
C TYR A 138 13.20 4.57 -6.56
N HIS A 139 13.58 4.56 -7.85
CA HIS A 139 13.21 3.54 -8.84
C HIS A 139 11.68 3.37 -8.92
N TYR A 140 10.99 4.49 -9.00
CA TYR A 140 9.55 4.56 -8.71
C TYR A 140 8.65 3.98 -9.80
N ASP A 141 9.17 3.66 -10.97
CA ASP A 141 8.42 3.20 -12.14
C ASP A 141 8.10 1.70 -12.15
N TYR A 142 7.89 1.12 -10.95
CA TYR A 142 7.61 -0.31 -10.81
C TYR A 142 6.37 -0.79 -11.57
N GLY A 143 5.35 0.06 -11.78
CA GLY A 143 4.21 -0.26 -12.63
C GLY A 143 4.61 -0.47 -14.09
N LEU A 144 5.49 0.39 -14.63
CA LEU A 144 6.05 0.22 -15.97
C LEU A 144 6.98 -0.99 -16.06
N GLN A 145 7.82 -1.20 -15.03
CA GLN A 145 8.72 -2.35 -14.97
C GLN A 145 7.94 -3.68 -15.03
N LEU A 146 6.86 -3.80 -14.26
CA LEU A 146 5.97 -4.96 -14.25
C LEU A 146 5.25 -5.15 -15.61
N ALA A 147 4.84 -4.04 -16.25
CA ALA A 147 4.25 -4.10 -17.59
C ALA A 147 5.25 -4.63 -18.64
N LYS A 148 6.53 -4.24 -18.55
CA LYS A 148 7.62 -4.77 -19.38
C LYS A 148 7.87 -6.27 -19.16
N GLN A 149 7.53 -6.80 -17.98
CA GLN A 149 7.56 -8.24 -17.67
C GLN A 149 6.32 -9.00 -18.15
N GLY A 150 5.42 -8.35 -18.89
CA GLY A 150 4.26 -8.99 -19.49
C GLY A 150 2.98 -8.93 -18.65
N CYS A 151 2.94 -8.17 -17.57
CA CYS A 151 1.72 -7.98 -16.78
C CYS A 151 0.89 -6.80 -17.28
N VAL A 152 -0.42 -6.84 -17.07
CA VAL A 152 -1.24 -5.63 -17.11
C VAL A 152 -1.12 -4.95 -15.76
N THR A 153 -0.69 -3.68 -15.74
CA THR A 153 -0.58 -2.92 -14.49
C THR A 153 -1.56 -1.77 -14.46
N VAL A 154 -2.12 -1.55 -13.27
CA VAL A 154 -3.07 -0.47 -13.02
C VAL A 154 -2.49 0.45 -11.97
N CYS A 155 -2.13 1.65 -12.39
CA CYS A 155 -1.48 2.67 -11.58
C CYS A 155 -2.50 3.77 -11.24
N PRO A 156 -3.19 3.71 -10.08
CA PRO A 156 -4.18 4.72 -9.71
C PRO A 156 -3.54 5.99 -9.16
N ASP A 157 -4.26 7.10 -9.22
CA ASP A 157 -4.07 8.18 -8.27
C ASP A 157 -4.87 7.87 -7.01
N CYS A 158 -4.20 7.73 -5.91
CA CYS A 158 -4.86 7.61 -4.63
C CYS A 158 -5.42 8.96 -4.20
N ARG A 159 -6.44 8.95 -3.34
CA ARG A 159 -7.07 10.16 -2.81
C ARG A 159 -6.02 11.08 -2.19
N GLY A 160 -5.98 12.33 -2.62
CA GLY A 160 -4.98 13.32 -2.23
C GLY A 160 -3.64 13.25 -2.99
N PHE A 161 -3.51 12.39 -4.02
CA PHE A 161 -2.29 12.28 -4.82
C PHE A 161 -2.53 12.56 -6.30
N GLY A 162 -1.48 12.95 -7.01
CA GLY A 162 -1.54 13.18 -8.46
C GLY A 162 -2.63 14.16 -8.83
N GLU A 163 -3.52 13.78 -9.73
CA GLU A 163 -4.65 14.60 -10.16
C GLU A 163 -5.78 14.71 -9.12
N ARG A 164 -5.70 13.97 -8.01
CA ARG A 164 -6.71 13.93 -6.94
C ARG A 164 -6.30 14.72 -5.69
N ARG A 165 -5.41 15.68 -5.82
CA ARG A 165 -5.10 16.62 -4.74
C ARG A 165 -6.29 17.50 -4.45
N GLU A 166 -6.46 17.88 -3.19
CA GLU A 166 -7.58 18.73 -2.73
C GLU A 166 -7.45 20.19 -3.21
N ASP A 167 -6.24 20.61 -3.59
CA ASP A 167 -5.99 21.94 -4.16
C ASP A 167 -5.67 21.82 -5.67
N PRO A 168 -6.61 22.22 -6.55
CA PRO A 168 -6.40 22.13 -8.00
C PRO A 168 -5.25 23.00 -8.52
N GLU A 169 -4.93 24.10 -7.85
CA GLU A 169 -3.82 24.98 -8.25
C GLU A 169 -2.47 24.34 -7.95
N ASP A 170 -2.33 23.72 -6.78
CA ASP A 170 -1.13 22.98 -6.41
C ASP A 170 -0.92 21.74 -7.30
N THR A 171 -2.01 21.12 -7.75
CA THR A 171 -1.95 19.92 -8.62
C THR A 171 -1.25 20.21 -9.94
N ARG A 172 -1.38 21.42 -10.46
CA ARG A 172 -0.81 21.85 -11.75
C ARG A 172 0.61 22.39 -11.65
N ARG A 173 1.13 22.58 -10.43
CA ARG A 173 2.46 23.16 -10.19
C ARG A 173 3.44 22.10 -9.72
N LEU A 174 4.54 21.94 -10.42
CA LEU A 174 5.68 21.14 -9.97
C LEU A 174 6.78 22.08 -9.44
N PRO A 175 7.45 21.74 -8.31
CA PRO A 175 7.41 20.43 -7.62
C PRO A 175 6.30 20.25 -6.56
N GLU A 176 5.44 21.21 -6.29
CA GLU A 176 4.39 21.15 -5.25
C GLU A 176 3.45 19.96 -5.47
N GLY A 177 3.06 19.69 -6.71
CA GLY A 177 2.19 18.57 -7.11
C GLY A 177 2.80 17.16 -6.90
N LEU A 178 4.08 17.06 -6.52
CA LEU A 178 4.68 15.77 -6.14
C LEU A 178 4.16 15.26 -4.80
N LYS A 179 3.76 16.15 -3.90
CA LYS A 179 3.32 15.83 -2.54
C LYS A 179 1.87 15.36 -2.50
N GLY A 180 1.52 14.57 -1.49
CA GLY A 180 0.15 14.23 -1.18
C GLY A 180 -0.52 15.21 -0.20
N ASP A 181 -1.85 15.21 -0.20
CA ASP A 181 -2.70 16.04 0.68
C ASP A 181 -3.26 15.27 1.88
N CYS A 182 -2.58 14.23 2.33
CA CYS A 182 -3.05 13.37 3.44
C CYS A 182 -3.38 14.17 4.71
N TYR A 183 -2.66 15.26 4.98
CA TYR A 183 -2.94 16.11 6.12
C TYR A 183 -4.33 16.76 6.04
N ARG A 184 -4.71 17.29 4.87
CA ARG A 184 -6.03 17.88 4.64
C ARG A 184 -7.13 16.82 4.75
N LEU A 185 -6.91 15.65 4.12
CA LEU A 185 -7.85 14.53 4.19
C LEU A 185 -8.03 14.01 5.63
N ALA A 186 -6.95 13.92 6.41
CA ALA A 186 -7.02 13.52 7.81
C ALA A 186 -7.90 14.49 8.62
N HIS A 187 -7.71 15.79 8.44
CA HIS A 187 -8.52 16.81 9.12
C HIS A 187 -10.00 16.79 8.72
N MET A 188 -10.33 16.37 7.50
CA MET A 188 -11.72 16.24 7.06
C MET A 188 -12.35 14.93 7.56
N GLY A 189 -11.62 13.82 7.53
CA GLY A 189 -12.17 12.49 7.72
C GLY A 189 -12.06 11.95 9.15
N GLU A 190 -10.93 12.13 9.83
CA GLU A 190 -10.71 11.56 11.17
C GLU A 190 -11.74 12.02 12.20
N PRO A 191 -12.18 13.29 12.26
CA PRO A 191 -13.23 13.71 13.16
C PRO A 191 -14.59 13.02 12.92
N LEU A 192 -14.78 12.46 11.72
CA LEU A 192 -15.93 11.65 11.34
C LEU A 192 -15.67 10.14 11.53
N GLY A 193 -14.47 9.76 11.98
CA GLY A 193 -14.05 8.38 12.09
C GLY A 193 -13.82 7.72 10.72
N ILE A 194 -13.32 8.48 9.76
CA ILE A 194 -12.92 8.03 8.42
C ILE A 194 -11.46 8.46 8.21
N PRO A 195 -10.49 7.67 8.69
CA PRO A 195 -9.07 8.00 8.49
C PRO A 195 -8.69 7.91 7.00
N VAL A 196 -7.61 8.60 6.63
CA VAL A 196 -7.12 8.64 5.23
C VAL A 196 -6.94 7.23 4.67
N LEU A 197 -6.36 6.32 5.46
CA LEU A 197 -6.15 4.93 5.05
C LEU A 197 -7.46 4.20 4.71
N GLY A 198 -8.56 4.51 5.41
CA GLY A 198 -9.89 3.98 5.09
C GLY A 198 -10.36 4.43 3.71
N MET A 199 -10.16 5.73 3.39
CA MET A 199 -10.47 6.27 2.07
C MET A 199 -9.64 5.60 0.96
N LEU A 200 -8.32 5.41 1.19
CA LEU A 200 -7.42 4.77 0.23
C LEU A 200 -7.78 3.30 -0.01
N THR A 201 -8.08 2.57 1.05
CA THR A 201 -8.46 1.14 0.97
C THR A 201 -9.81 0.99 0.24
N TRP A 202 -10.78 1.86 0.53
CA TRP A 202 -12.06 1.90 -0.17
C TRP A 202 -11.88 2.12 -1.67
N ASP A 203 -11.12 3.14 -2.04
CA ASP A 203 -10.88 3.50 -3.43
C ASP A 203 -10.29 2.32 -4.23
N LEU A 204 -9.31 1.61 -3.65
CA LEU A 204 -8.71 0.45 -4.29
C LEU A 204 -9.68 -0.75 -4.39
N ALA A 205 -10.55 -0.96 -3.41
CA ALA A 205 -11.60 -1.96 -3.50
C ALA A 205 -12.61 -1.63 -4.62
N ARG A 206 -12.95 -0.35 -4.80
CA ARG A 206 -13.79 0.10 -5.93
C ARG A 206 -13.09 -0.06 -7.28
N LEU A 207 -11.77 0.15 -7.32
CA LEU A 207 -10.96 -0.13 -8.50
C LEU A 207 -11.04 -1.60 -8.92
N ILE A 208 -11.02 -2.53 -7.95
CA ILE A 208 -11.21 -3.96 -8.23
C ILE A 208 -12.60 -4.23 -8.80
N ASP A 209 -13.66 -3.62 -8.26
CA ASP A 209 -15.00 -3.77 -8.80
C ASP A 209 -15.07 -3.38 -10.29
N TRP A 210 -14.46 -2.23 -10.64
CA TRP A 210 -14.39 -1.81 -12.04
C TRP A 210 -13.61 -2.79 -12.92
N LEU A 211 -12.50 -3.35 -12.42
CA LEU A 211 -11.72 -4.34 -13.17
C LEU A 211 -12.49 -5.64 -13.39
N GLU A 212 -13.35 -6.05 -12.47
CA GLU A 212 -14.22 -7.21 -12.61
C GLU A 212 -15.33 -6.99 -13.66
N GLU A 213 -15.79 -5.75 -13.82
CA GLU A 213 -16.73 -5.35 -14.87
C GLU A 213 -16.05 -5.21 -16.24
N ASP A 214 -14.78 -4.81 -16.27
CA ASP A 214 -13.97 -4.73 -17.50
C ASP A 214 -13.46 -6.12 -17.89
N ARG A 215 -14.26 -6.85 -18.62
CA ARG A 215 -14.00 -8.25 -19.02
C ARG A 215 -12.84 -8.45 -20.00
N ARG A 216 -12.03 -7.43 -20.26
CA ARG A 216 -10.82 -7.56 -21.09
C ARG A 216 -9.75 -8.44 -20.42
N PHE A 217 -9.70 -8.43 -19.09
CA PHE A 217 -8.69 -9.13 -18.29
C PHE A 217 -9.34 -10.08 -17.29
N ASN A 218 -8.58 -11.07 -16.86
CA ASN A 218 -9.02 -12.00 -15.83
C ASN A 218 -8.52 -11.57 -14.44
N THR A 219 -9.44 -11.20 -13.58
CA THR A 219 -9.15 -10.80 -12.19
C THR A 219 -8.91 -11.98 -11.24
N ASP A 220 -9.13 -13.24 -11.67
CA ASP A 220 -8.77 -14.43 -10.88
C ASP A 220 -7.26 -14.50 -10.57
N ARG A 221 -6.44 -13.74 -11.31
CA ARG A 221 -4.99 -13.59 -11.13
C ARG A 221 -4.60 -12.16 -10.76
N LEU A 222 -5.47 -11.48 -10.03
CA LEU A 222 -5.22 -10.12 -9.55
C LEU A 222 -4.19 -10.12 -8.43
N GLY A 223 -3.14 -9.32 -8.59
CA GLY A 223 -2.15 -9.03 -7.56
C GLY A 223 -2.10 -7.55 -7.18
N ALA A 224 -1.34 -7.25 -6.14
CA ALA A 224 -1.04 -5.88 -5.75
C ALA A 224 0.45 -5.75 -5.40
N VAL A 225 1.10 -4.72 -5.93
CA VAL A 225 2.52 -4.45 -5.71
C VAL A 225 2.72 -2.97 -5.44
N GLY A 226 3.41 -2.64 -4.35
CA GLY A 226 3.63 -1.25 -4.01
C GLY A 226 4.88 -0.98 -3.18
N PHE A 227 5.39 0.22 -3.36
CA PHE A 227 6.55 0.73 -2.63
C PHE A 227 6.15 1.90 -1.73
N SER A 228 6.73 1.97 -0.52
CA SER A 228 6.51 3.06 0.44
C SER A 228 5.02 3.21 0.79
N GLY A 229 4.41 4.38 0.59
CA GLY A 229 2.97 4.57 0.73
C GLY A 229 2.14 3.67 -0.19
N GLY A 230 2.69 3.24 -1.34
CA GLY A 230 2.09 2.21 -2.18
C GLY A 230 2.14 0.83 -1.52
N GLY A 231 3.23 0.52 -0.81
CA GLY A 231 3.35 -0.68 0.03
C GLY A 231 2.33 -0.69 1.16
N MET A 232 2.09 0.45 1.81
CA MET A 232 1.01 0.62 2.79
C MET A 232 -0.34 0.23 2.20
N GLN A 233 -0.70 0.81 1.07
CA GLN A 233 -1.97 0.57 0.41
C GLN A 233 -2.10 -0.89 -0.04
N THR A 234 -1.02 -1.48 -0.53
CA THR A 234 -0.96 -2.90 -0.91
C THR A 234 -1.20 -3.82 0.29
N LEU A 235 -0.56 -3.56 1.43
CA LEU A 235 -0.76 -4.32 2.67
C LEU A 235 -2.23 -4.32 3.09
N TRP A 236 -2.81 -3.13 3.22
CA TRP A 236 -4.17 -2.99 3.73
C TRP A 236 -5.23 -3.54 2.77
N LEU A 237 -5.10 -3.26 1.48
CA LEU A 237 -5.99 -3.82 0.48
C LEU A 237 -5.94 -5.36 0.50
N THR A 238 -4.74 -5.94 0.48
CA THR A 238 -4.60 -7.40 0.43
C THR A 238 -5.07 -8.06 1.72
N ALA A 239 -4.85 -7.44 2.88
CA ALA A 239 -5.34 -7.95 4.16
C ALA A 239 -6.87 -8.00 4.24
N LEU A 240 -7.56 -7.06 3.59
CA LEU A 240 -9.02 -6.88 3.71
C LEU A 240 -9.82 -7.39 2.51
N ASP A 241 -9.20 -7.62 1.36
CA ASP A 241 -9.88 -8.04 0.13
C ASP A 241 -9.26 -9.33 -0.44
N ASP A 242 -9.98 -10.44 -0.35
CA ASP A 242 -9.53 -11.76 -0.81
C ASP A 242 -9.51 -11.90 -2.35
N ARG A 243 -9.99 -10.89 -3.08
CA ARG A 243 -9.85 -10.84 -4.55
C ARG A 243 -8.41 -10.60 -4.96
N VAL A 244 -7.59 -9.96 -4.11
CA VAL A 244 -6.14 -9.85 -4.32
C VAL A 244 -5.49 -11.20 -3.99
N LYS A 245 -4.93 -11.88 -4.98
CA LYS A 245 -4.42 -13.25 -4.87
C LYS A 245 -2.97 -13.33 -4.41
N PHE A 246 -2.19 -12.29 -4.60
CA PHE A 246 -0.79 -12.19 -4.17
C PHE A 246 -0.38 -10.73 -3.97
N ALA A 247 0.65 -10.50 -3.19
CA ALA A 247 1.14 -9.14 -2.96
C ALA A 247 2.67 -9.06 -2.84
N ALA A 248 3.22 -7.91 -3.26
CA ALA A 248 4.58 -7.51 -2.92
C ALA A 248 4.57 -6.13 -2.24
N ILE A 249 5.18 -6.06 -1.06
CA ILE A 249 5.25 -4.86 -0.22
C ILE A 249 6.71 -4.46 -0.06
N SER A 250 7.08 -3.33 -0.61
CA SER A 250 8.45 -2.80 -0.53
C SER A 250 8.49 -1.53 0.31
N GLY A 251 9.49 -1.44 1.21
CA GLY A 251 9.78 -0.24 2.00
C GLY A 251 8.65 0.20 2.95
N TYR A 252 7.82 -0.74 3.42
CA TYR A 252 6.71 -0.40 4.31
C TYR A 252 6.49 -1.41 5.46
N MET A 253 7.19 -2.49 5.57
CA MET A 253 6.97 -3.45 6.65
C MET A 253 7.80 -3.06 7.88
N TYR A 254 7.18 -2.47 8.92
CA TYR A 254 7.84 -2.00 10.15
C TYR A 254 6.85 -1.86 11.33
N GLY A 255 7.31 -2.10 12.57
CA GLY A 255 6.48 -1.94 13.77
C GLY A 255 6.18 -0.49 14.12
N TYR A 256 4.98 -0.22 14.56
CA TYR A 256 4.46 1.14 14.80
C TYR A 256 5.21 1.88 15.90
N ARG A 257 5.68 1.16 16.93
CA ARG A 257 6.41 1.75 18.06
C ARG A 257 7.64 2.55 17.61
N ASP A 258 8.45 1.96 16.77
CA ASP A 258 9.71 2.56 16.33
C ASP A 258 9.51 3.52 15.15
N ALA A 259 8.74 3.08 14.16
CA ALA A 259 8.59 3.81 12.92
C ALA A 259 7.59 4.98 12.99
N LEU A 260 6.50 4.83 13.74
CA LEU A 260 5.46 5.86 13.82
C LEU A 260 5.50 6.64 15.12
N LEU A 261 5.54 5.98 16.28
CA LEU A 261 5.54 6.69 17.56
C LEU A 261 6.90 7.36 17.84
N THR A 262 8.01 6.65 17.62
CA THR A 262 9.35 7.15 17.96
C THR A 262 9.88 8.16 16.93
N LEU A 263 9.83 7.84 15.64
CA LEU A 263 10.24 8.79 14.60
C LEU A 263 9.27 9.96 14.49
N ASN A 264 7.97 9.68 14.56
CA ASN A 264 6.88 10.66 14.52
C ASN A 264 6.99 11.70 13.38
N ASN A 265 7.42 11.25 12.21
CA ASN A 265 7.64 12.08 11.05
C ASN A 265 7.00 11.51 9.77
N ASN A 266 6.20 10.46 9.90
CA ASN A 266 5.48 9.87 8.79
C ASN A 266 4.22 10.69 8.44
N CYS A 267 3.68 10.39 7.25
CA CYS A 267 2.48 11.04 6.74
C CYS A 267 1.22 10.67 7.56
N SER A 268 0.26 11.58 7.65
CA SER A 268 -1.01 11.39 8.39
C SER A 268 -1.76 10.12 8.01
N CYS A 269 -1.64 9.64 6.77
CA CYS A 269 -2.27 8.40 6.32
C CYS A 269 -1.83 7.14 7.08
N ASN A 270 -0.71 7.20 7.81
CA ASN A 270 -0.23 6.09 8.63
C ASN A 270 -0.88 6.02 10.02
N TYR A 271 -1.57 7.07 10.45
CA TYR A 271 -2.07 7.20 11.83
C TYR A 271 -3.57 6.95 11.86
N VAL A 272 -3.97 5.68 11.99
CA VAL A 272 -5.38 5.29 12.18
C VAL A 272 -5.71 5.34 13.67
N PRO A 273 -6.70 6.14 14.09
CA PRO A 273 -7.10 6.21 15.50
C PRO A 273 -7.43 4.83 16.07
N HIS A 274 -6.99 4.55 17.30
CA HIS A 274 -7.18 3.30 18.04
C HIS A 274 -6.46 2.05 17.51
N LEU A 275 -5.91 2.07 16.29
CA LEU A 275 -5.31 0.90 15.66
C LEU A 275 -4.23 0.23 16.53
N TRP A 276 -3.36 1.04 17.13
CA TRP A 276 -2.22 0.51 17.88
C TRP A 276 -2.63 -0.23 19.17
N GLU A 277 -3.79 0.07 19.73
CA GLU A 277 -4.34 -0.65 20.89
C GLU A 277 -4.61 -2.12 20.53
N HIS A 278 -4.97 -2.37 19.29
CA HIS A 278 -5.41 -3.69 18.83
C HIS A 278 -4.28 -4.49 18.18
N LEU A 279 -3.57 -3.91 17.21
CA LEU A 279 -2.67 -4.63 16.31
C LEU A 279 -1.37 -3.87 16.03
N ASP A 280 -0.33 -4.60 15.63
CA ASP A 280 0.84 -4.07 14.94
C ASP A 280 0.83 -4.50 13.46
N MET A 281 1.76 -4.01 12.65
CA MET A 281 1.76 -4.23 11.20
C MET A 281 1.92 -5.72 10.84
N GLY A 282 2.70 -6.48 11.59
CA GLY A 282 2.84 -7.92 11.40
C GLY A 282 1.53 -8.69 11.58
N ASP A 283 0.67 -8.26 12.51
CA ASP A 283 -0.65 -8.86 12.70
C ASP A 283 -1.55 -8.61 11.47
N ILE A 284 -1.49 -7.40 10.91
CA ILE A 284 -2.25 -7.06 9.68
C ILE A 284 -1.74 -7.88 8.51
N ALA A 285 -0.41 -8.05 8.36
CA ALA A 285 0.18 -8.89 7.33
C ALA A 285 -0.20 -10.37 7.47
N SER A 286 -0.43 -10.85 8.71
CA SER A 286 -0.92 -12.22 8.97
C SER A 286 -2.27 -12.49 8.30
N LEU A 287 -3.13 -11.47 8.14
CA LEU A 287 -4.43 -11.61 7.47
C LEU A 287 -4.32 -11.97 5.98
N ILE A 288 -3.14 -11.81 5.38
CA ILE A 288 -2.88 -12.16 3.98
C ILE A 288 -2.74 -13.68 3.81
N ALA A 289 -2.22 -14.36 4.84
CA ALA A 289 -2.04 -15.81 4.79
C ALA A 289 -3.38 -16.54 4.46
N PRO A 290 -3.35 -17.60 3.64
CA PRO A 290 -2.20 -18.32 3.08
C PRO A 290 -1.68 -17.76 1.73
N ARG A 291 -2.21 -16.63 1.23
CA ARG A 291 -1.87 -16.05 -0.08
C ARG A 291 -0.39 -15.61 -0.12
N PRO A 292 0.28 -15.75 -1.29
CA PRO A 292 1.68 -15.37 -1.43
C PRO A 292 1.94 -13.91 -1.08
N LEU A 293 2.96 -13.69 -0.26
CA LEU A 293 3.41 -12.36 0.14
C LEU A 293 4.93 -12.27 0.01
N TRP A 294 5.41 -11.29 -0.76
CA TRP A 294 6.80 -10.90 -0.82
C TRP A 294 7.01 -9.56 -0.11
N VAL A 295 7.88 -9.53 0.88
CA VAL A 295 8.27 -8.31 1.59
C VAL A 295 9.69 -7.94 1.21
N GLN A 296 9.90 -6.70 0.81
CA GLN A 296 11.21 -6.13 0.50
C GLN A 296 11.52 -5.00 1.48
N SER A 297 12.63 -5.08 2.19
CA SER A 297 13.08 -4.06 3.15
C SER A 297 14.52 -3.65 2.87
N CYS A 298 14.80 -2.35 2.88
CA CYS A 298 16.16 -1.84 2.72
C CYS A 298 16.87 -1.74 4.06
N ARG A 299 18.14 -2.12 4.08
CA ARG A 299 18.96 -2.22 5.30
C ARG A 299 19.15 -0.88 6.00
N GLU A 300 19.38 0.18 5.23
CA GLU A 300 19.62 1.53 5.71
C GLU A 300 18.38 2.44 5.63
N ASP A 301 17.18 1.85 5.43
CA ASP A 301 15.93 2.62 5.40
C ASP A 301 15.61 3.19 6.78
N ARG A 302 15.68 4.52 6.88
CA ARG A 302 15.42 5.25 8.13
C ARG A 302 13.96 5.20 8.58
N LEU A 303 13.02 4.89 7.67
CA LEU A 303 11.61 4.76 8.01
C LEU A 303 11.33 3.52 8.88
N ASN A 304 12.26 2.56 8.92
CA ASN A 304 12.17 1.43 9.84
C ASN A 304 12.35 1.83 11.32
N GLY A 305 12.70 3.07 11.63
CA GLY A 305 12.93 3.55 12.99
C GLY A 305 14.33 3.32 13.51
N PRO A 306 14.60 3.62 14.80
CA PRO A 306 15.94 3.59 15.38
C PRO A 306 16.65 2.23 15.32
N ARG A 307 15.89 1.12 15.31
CA ARG A 307 16.43 -0.23 15.21
C ARG A 307 16.63 -0.72 13.76
N GLY A 308 16.31 0.14 12.77
CA GLY A 308 16.50 -0.17 11.36
C GLY A 308 15.75 -1.42 10.91
N VAL A 309 16.38 -2.20 10.04
CA VAL A 309 15.76 -3.40 9.41
C VAL A 309 15.34 -4.47 10.42
N VAL A 310 15.89 -4.47 11.64
CA VAL A 310 15.47 -5.40 12.71
C VAL A 310 13.98 -5.21 13.04
N ASN A 311 13.50 -3.96 13.04
CA ASN A 311 12.08 -3.66 13.22
C ASN A 311 11.21 -4.30 12.12
N ALA A 312 11.67 -4.27 10.87
CA ALA A 312 10.98 -4.93 9.76
C ALA A 312 10.99 -6.47 9.90
N GLN A 313 12.13 -7.05 10.27
CA GLN A 313 12.26 -8.49 10.48
C GLN A 313 11.30 -9.00 11.55
N GLU A 314 11.14 -8.29 12.66
CA GLU A 314 10.20 -8.65 13.73
C GLU A 314 8.75 -8.66 13.22
N GLN A 315 8.35 -7.71 12.38
CA GLN A 315 6.99 -7.68 11.83
C GLN A 315 6.75 -8.81 10.81
N VAL A 316 7.75 -9.12 10.00
CA VAL A 316 7.66 -10.27 9.08
C VAL A 316 7.60 -11.59 9.86
N GLU A 317 8.34 -11.72 10.96
CA GLU A 317 8.28 -12.91 11.80
C GLU A 317 6.90 -13.11 12.44
N ILE A 318 6.24 -12.03 12.88
CA ILE A 318 4.84 -12.11 13.36
C ILE A 318 3.94 -12.68 12.24
N ALA A 319 4.05 -12.18 11.02
CA ALA A 319 3.27 -12.71 9.91
C ALA A 319 3.63 -14.16 9.60
N ALA A 320 4.91 -14.54 9.67
CA ALA A 320 5.40 -15.89 9.39
C ALA A 320 4.79 -16.96 10.32
N GLU A 321 4.42 -16.60 11.55
CA GLU A 321 3.71 -17.51 12.46
C GLU A 321 2.39 -18.00 11.86
N ALA A 322 1.62 -17.10 11.22
CA ALA A 322 0.37 -17.47 10.54
C ALA A 322 0.60 -18.41 9.35
N TYR A 323 1.62 -18.13 8.54
CA TYR A 323 1.94 -18.97 7.39
C TYR A 323 2.43 -20.38 7.83
N ARG A 324 3.23 -20.47 8.90
CA ARG A 324 3.63 -21.77 9.49
C ARG A 324 2.42 -22.54 10.05
N LEU A 325 1.52 -21.83 10.74
CA LEU A 325 0.31 -22.44 11.31
C LEU A 325 -0.60 -23.04 10.23
N LEU A 326 -0.71 -22.34 9.09
CA LEU A 326 -1.50 -22.80 7.95
C LEU A 326 -0.77 -23.82 7.05
N GLY A 327 0.47 -24.18 7.37
CA GLY A 327 1.25 -25.19 6.64
C GLY A 327 1.81 -24.73 5.29
N VAL A 328 1.95 -23.42 5.09
CA VAL A 328 2.44 -22.80 3.85
C VAL A 328 3.53 -21.74 4.10
N PRO A 329 4.56 -22.06 4.90
CA PRO A 329 5.63 -21.09 5.22
C PRO A 329 6.36 -20.56 3.99
N GLU A 330 6.40 -21.33 2.90
CA GLU A 330 7.00 -20.96 1.62
C GLU A 330 6.27 -19.81 0.90
N ASN A 331 5.01 -19.54 1.24
CA ASN A 331 4.21 -18.47 0.65
C ASN A 331 4.57 -17.08 1.21
N LEU A 332 5.42 -16.99 2.23
CA LEU A 332 5.95 -15.72 2.71
C LEU A 332 7.46 -15.66 2.45
N ARG A 333 7.90 -14.59 1.79
CA ARG A 333 9.32 -14.29 1.60
C ARG A 333 9.68 -12.91 2.10
N HIS A 334 10.83 -12.78 2.74
CA HIS A 334 11.42 -11.51 3.14
C HIS A 334 12.79 -11.32 2.50
N GLN A 335 12.90 -10.32 1.64
CA GLN A 335 14.14 -9.91 1.02
C GLN A 335 14.69 -8.67 1.72
N ILE A 336 15.94 -8.72 2.17
CA ILE A 336 16.64 -7.57 2.73
C ILE A 336 17.63 -7.06 1.69
N CYS A 337 17.31 -5.89 1.12
CA CYS A 337 18.12 -5.23 0.10
C CYS A 337 19.16 -4.30 0.72
N PRO A 338 20.27 -4.02 0.04
CA PRO A 338 21.21 -2.96 0.43
C PRO A 338 20.56 -1.58 0.20
N GLY A 339 21.19 -0.54 0.78
CA GLY A 339 20.82 0.85 0.51
C GLY A 339 19.69 1.39 1.35
N THR A 340 19.21 2.58 0.93
CA THR A 340 18.21 3.36 1.65
C THR A 340 16.80 3.11 1.13
N HIS A 341 15.86 4.01 1.41
CA HIS A 341 14.47 3.90 1.00
C HIS A 341 14.30 3.98 -0.52
N GLN A 342 14.26 2.83 -1.20
CA GLN A 342 14.06 2.72 -2.64
C GLN A 342 13.46 1.36 -3.02
N TRP A 343 12.84 1.30 -4.21
CA TRP A 343 12.43 0.05 -4.84
C TRP A 343 13.64 -0.67 -5.44
N HIS A 344 13.70 -1.99 -5.31
CA HIS A 344 14.73 -2.84 -5.91
C HIS A 344 14.13 -3.69 -7.02
N GLU A 345 14.64 -3.52 -8.22
CA GLU A 345 14.15 -4.14 -9.44
C GLU A 345 14.95 -5.37 -9.88
N GLU A 346 16.13 -5.59 -9.27
CA GLU A 346 17.06 -6.63 -9.69
C GLU A 346 16.44 -8.02 -9.66
N ASP A 347 15.55 -8.27 -8.70
CA ASP A 347 14.92 -9.56 -8.50
C ASP A 347 13.46 -9.61 -9.01
N LEU A 348 13.06 -8.66 -9.85
CA LEU A 348 11.68 -8.49 -10.31
C LEU A 348 11.11 -9.75 -10.94
N ALA A 349 11.89 -10.42 -11.81
CA ALA A 349 11.48 -11.64 -12.47
C ALA A 349 11.34 -12.82 -11.50
N GLU A 350 12.21 -12.91 -10.49
CA GLU A 350 12.15 -13.96 -9.47
C GLU A 350 10.89 -13.82 -8.61
N TYR A 351 10.64 -12.66 -8.07
CA TYR A 351 9.47 -12.50 -7.20
C TYR A 351 8.15 -12.56 -7.97
N LEU A 352 8.09 -12.13 -9.23
CA LEU A 352 6.90 -12.35 -10.07
C LEU A 352 6.64 -13.83 -10.29
N THR A 353 7.67 -14.60 -10.61
CA THR A 353 7.56 -16.07 -10.75
C THR A 353 7.04 -16.66 -9.46
N PHE A 354 7.66 -16.33 -8.32
CA PHE A 354 7.22 -16.77 -7.01
C PHE A 354 5.74 -16.46 -6.75
N LEU A 355 5.33 -15.21 -6.93
CA LEU A 355 3.96 -14.76 -6.63
C LEU A 355 2.93 -15.44 -7.54
N LEU A 356 3.24 -15.60 -8.82
CA LEU A 356 2.33 -16.20 -9.79
C LEU A 356 2.19 -17.72 -9.63
N GLU A 357 3.27 -18.42 -9.34
CA GLU A 357 3.25 -19.89 -9.13
C GLU A 357 2.50 -20.24 -7.84
N HIS A 358 2.75 -19.56 -6.74
CA HIS A 358 2.12 -19.85 -5.45
C HIS A 358 0.66 -19.38 -5.39
N SER A 359 0.26 -18.37 -6.19
CA SER A 359 -1.14 -17.93 -6.24
C SER A 359 -2.10 -18.97 -6.84
N ILE A 360 -1.59 -19.87 -7.68
CA ILE A 360 -2.38 -20.93 -8.30
C ILE A 360 -2.66 -22.08 -7.29
N ASN A 361 -1.74 -22.29 -6.37
CA ASN A 361 -1.81 -23.37 -5.39
C ASN A 361 -2.61 -23.01 -4.12
N SER A 362 -2.96 -21.75 -3.95
CA SER A 362 -3.71 -21.23 -2.79
C SER A 362 -5.23 -21.41 -2.90
N LYS A 363 -5.69 -22.31 -3.80
CA LYS A 363 -7.11 -22.64 -3.93
C LYS A 363 -7.47 -23.66 -2.85
N GLU A 364 -7.78 -23.16 -1.63
CA GLU A 364 -8.75 -23.78 -0.69
C GLU A 364 -8.96 -22.88 0.55
#